data_ed63ca6b35b42145f582fc30af01c532
#
_entry.id   ed63ca6b35b42145f582fc30af01c532
#
_cell.length_a   1.000
_cell.length_b   1.000
_cell.length_c   1.000
_cell.angle_alpha   90.00
_cell.angle_beta   90.00
_cell.angle_gamma   90.00
#
_symmetry.space_group_name_H-M   'P 1'
#
loop_
_entity.id
_entity.type
_entity.pdbx_description
1 polymer ?
#
loop_
_entity_poly.entity_id
_entity_poly.type
_entity_poly.pdbx_seq_one_letter_code
_entity_poly.pdbx_strand_id
1 'polypeptide(L)'
;LVLSGYKSDRGLLRENNEDSYFVNDKVGVYVLADGMGGHKGGEIASNIAVNTLGKILSNFLENSQEKNIQDIVHKALQEANDKIILVRISDIELSNMATTVVLSMFFNDILYYSHLGDSRAYLYKREGKLIQLTTDDSLVMEMVKRGMIKEDELRTHNLRNIVTKYLGSSDLVLPEVLHCYVGIDDCIIICSDGLTSMLEEKEILSIVKRDISMGPQSICDNLVDKANNNGGYDNITVIVVQNK
;
A
#
# COMPACT_ATOMS: atom_id res chain seq x y z
N LEU A 1 -4.45 -22.17 -0.13
CA LEU A 1 -3.58 -21.76 0.97
C LEU A 1 -2.85 -20.48 0.61
N VAL A 2 -2.94 -19.45 1.43
CA VAL A 2 -2.24 -18.18 1.17
C VAL A 2 -0.97 -18.15 2.04
N LEU A 3 0.15 -17.77 1.42
CA LEU A 3 1.43 -17.54 2.10
C LEU A 3 1.83 -16.08 1.89
N SER A 4 2.29 -15.41 2.94
CA SER A 4 2.82 -14.06 2.81
C SER A 4 4.30 -13.96 3.18
N GLY A 5 4.92 -12.90 2.68
CA GLY A 5 6.20 -12.39 3.10
C GLY A 5 6.12 -10.87 3.17
N TYR A 6 6.94 -10.26 3.98
CA TYR A 6 6.96 -8.81 4.11
C TYR A 6 8.34 -8.32 4.55
N LYS A 7 8.69 -7.12 4.11
CA LYS A 7 9.90 -6.43 4.54
C LYS A 7 9.65 -4.93 4.53
N SER A 8 10.10 -4.27 5.57
CA SER A 8 10.12 -2.81 5.67
C SER A 8 11.54 -2.37 6.00
N ASP A 9 12.04 -1.41 5.27
CA ASP A 9 13.41 -0.89 5.42
C ASP A 9 13.36 0.64 5.40
N ARG A 10 14.17 1.27 6.21
CA ARG A 10 14.26 2.72 6.31
C ARG A 10 14.79 3.38 5.04
N GLY A 11 15.43 2.62 4.16
CA GLY A 11 16.23 3.15 3.07
C GLY A 11 17.59 3.69 3.56
N LEU A 12 18.33 4.28 2.62
CA LEU A 12 19.70 4.73 2.89
C LEU A 12 19.80 6.20 3.31
N LEU A 13 18.78 7.02 2.99
CA LEU A 13 18.84 8.47 3.19
C LEU A 13 17.90 8.99 4.28
N ARG A 14 16.86 8.25 4.65
CA ARG A 14 15.92 8.67 5.69
C ARG A 14 16.47 8.37 7.09
N GLU A 15 16.15 9.22 8.07
CA GLU A 15 16.52 9.01 9.47
C GLU A 15 15.58 8.04 10.19
N ASN A 16 14.29 8.11 9.84
CA ASN A 16 13.23 7.28 10.41
C ASN A 16 12.53 6.46 9.31
N ASN A 17 11.80 5.44 9.74
CA ASN A 17 10.89 4.71 8.87
C ASN A 17 9.45 5.12 9.22
N GLU A 18 8.79 5.84 8.32
CA GLU A 18 7.42 6.31 8.48
C GLU A 18 6.40 5.36 7.82
N ASP A 19 6.87 4.31 7.14
CA ASP A 19 6.03 3.22 6.64
C ASP A 19 5.55 2.32 7.78
N SER A 20 4.33 1.83 7.65
CA SER A 20 3.78 0.80 8.53
C SER A 20 3.02 -0.26 7.74
N TYR A 21 2.91 -1.46 8.30
CA TYR A 21 2.15 -2.53 7.68
C TYR A 21 1.44 -3.40 8.70
N PHE A 22 0.40 -4.09 8.25
CA PHE A 22 -0.33 -5.10 9.00
C PHE A 22 -0.52 -6.33 8.12
N VAL A 23 -0.20 -7.50 8.67
CA VAL A 23 -0.33 -8.81 7.99
C VAL A 23 -1.07 -9.75 8.91
N ASN A 24 -2.14 -10.36 8.42
CA ASN A 24 -2.87 -11.40 9.12
C ASN A 24 -3.23 -12.53 8.14
N ASP A 25 -2.35 -13.51 7.99
CA ASP A 25 -2.52 -14.66 7.09
C ASP A 25 -3.71 -15.55 7.48
N LYS A 26 -4.05 -15.59 8.78
CA LYS A 26 -5.14 -16.44 9.29
C LYS A 26 -6.49 -16.07 8.66
N VAL A 27 -6.71 -14.78 8.44
CA VAL A 27 -7.97 -14.26 7.86
C VAL A 27 -7.77 -13.61 6.49
N GLY A 28 -6.53 -13.47 6.03
CA GLY A 28 -6.20 -12.91 4.73
C GLY A 28 -6.37 -11.39 4.65
N VAL A 29 -5.88 -10.64 5.64
CA VAL A 29 -5.92 -9.16 5.67
C VAL A 29 -4.51 -8.60 5.62
N TYR A 30 -4.28 -7.69 4.68
CA TYR A 30 -2.98 -7.05 4.44
C TYR A 30 -3.19 -5.56 4.23
N VAL A 31 -2.45 -4.74 4.99
CA VAL A 31 -2.53 -3.28 4.91
C VAL A 31 -1.13 -2.71 4.93
N LEU A 32 -0.86 -1.76 4.06
CA LEU A 32 0.36 -0.96 4.03
C LEU A 32 -0.03 0.51 4.07
N ALA A 33 0.72 1.32 4.78
CA ALA A 33 0.54 2.76 4.89
C ALA A 33 1.91 3.44 4.88
N ASP A 34 2.06 4.42 4.00
CA ASP A 34 3.24 5.28 3.89
C ASP A 34 2.93 6.61 4.56
N GLY A 35 3.63 6.89 5.64
CA GLY A 35 3.39 8.04 6.50
C GLY A 35 4.06 9.30 5.98
N MET A 36 3.36 10.43 6.06
CA MET A 36 3.87 11.75 5.69
C MET A 36 3.53 12.80 6.73
N GLY A 37 4.32 13.88 6.78
CA GLY A 37 4.08 14.99 7.72
C GLY A 37 5.32 15.41 8.50
N GLY A 38 6.46 14.80 8.24
CA GLY A 38 7.76 15.12 8.84
C GLY A 38 7.91 14.68 10.29
N HIS A 39 9.16 14.49 10.72
CA HIS A 39 9.55 14.06 12.05
C HIS A 39 8.86 12.76 12.51
N LYS A 40 7.95 12.84 13.50
CA LYS A 40 7.20 11.68 14.05
C LYS A 40 5.77 11.56 13.51
N GLY A 41 5.31 12.54 12.75
CA GLY A 41 3.90 12.60 12.34
C GLY A 41 3.52 11.47 11.38
N GLY A 42 4.35 11.21 10.38
CA GLY A 42 4.11 10.15 9.41
C GLY A 42 4.08 8.75 10.03
N GLU A 43 5.07 8.42 10.90
CA GLU A 43 5.12 7.15 11.64
C GLU A 43 3.86 6.92 12.48
N ILE A 44 3.39 7.95 13.18
CA ILE A 44 2.18 7.85 13.99
C ILE A 44 0.94 7.65 13.11
N ALA A 45 0.82 8.40 12.02
CA ALA A 45 -0.32 8.31 11.12
C ALA A 45 -0.42 6.93 10.46
N SER A 46 0.68 6.43 9.88
CA SER A 46 0.73 5.12 9.24
C SER A 46 0.44 4.00 10.22
N ASN A 47 0.98 4.08 11.44
CA ASN A 47 0.73 3.10 12.50
C ASN A 47 -0.74 3.07 12.95
N ILE A 48 -1.38 4.23 13.12
CA ILE A 48 -2.82 4.33 13.43
C ILE A 48 -3.63 3.69 12.30
N ALA A 49 -3.32 3.99 11.04
CA ALA A 49 -4.02 3.48 9.88
C ALA A 49 -3.98 1.94 9.83
N VAL A 50 -2.78 1.35 9.81
CA VAL A 50 -2.65 -0.11 9.65
C VAL A 50 -3.26 -0.89 10.81
N ASN A 51 -3.11 -0.41 12.05
CA ASN A 51 -3.68 -1.07 13.22
C ASN A 51 -5.21 -0.95 13.28
N THR A 52 -5.77 0.20 12.91
CA THR A 52 -7.22 0.39 12.90
C THR A 52 -7.87 -0.47 11.83
N LEU A 53 -7.38 -0.36 10.59
CA LEU A 53 -7.88 -1.13 9.46
C LEU A 53 -7.70 -2.63 9.68
N GLY A 54 -6.49 -3.05 10.05
CA GLY A 54 -6.18 -4.46 10.26
C GLY A 54 -7.09 -5.12 11.31
N LYS A 55 -7.33 -4.46 12.44
CA LYS A 55 -8.20 -4.98 13.50
C LYS A 55 -9.67 -5.05 13.06
N ILE A 56 -10.21 -3.99 12.45
CA ILE A 56 -11.62 -3.94 12.04
C ILE A 56 -11.89 -5.00 10.96
N LEU A 57 -11.04 -5.06 9.93
CA LEU A 57 -11.21 -5.99 8.82
C LEU A 57 -11.01 -7.44 9.25
N SER A 58 -10.01 -7.73 10.10
CA SER A 58 -9.83 -9.08 10.64
C SER A 58 -11.03 -9.54 11.47
N ASN A 59 -11.50 -8.68 12.39
CA ASN A 59 -12.68 -9.02 13.22
C ASN A 59 -13.94 -9.21 12.36
N PHE A 60 -14.11 -8.44 11.31
CA PHE A 60 -15.24 -8.60 10.39
C PHE A 60 -15.17 -9.97 9.68
N LEU A 61 -14.00 -10.36 9.15
CA LEU A 61 -13.86 -11.66 8.46
C LEU A 61 -14.05 -12.86 9.40
N GLU A 62 -13.64 -12.74 10.67
CA GLU A 62 -13.80 -13.79 11.66
C GLU A 62 -15.26 -13.96 12.13
N ASN A 63 -16.03 -12.87 12.27
CA ASN A 63 -17.25 -12.89 13.05
C ASN A 63 -18.54 -12.54 12.27
N SER A 64 -18.45 -11.96 11.07
CA SER A 64 -19.65 -11.51 10.36
C SER A 64 -20.26 -12.57 9.44
N GLN A 65 -21.58 -12.73 9.51
CA GLN A 65 -22.37 -13.56 8.60
C GLN A 65 -22.88 -12.77 7.39
N GLU A 66 -23.26 -11.52 7.58
CA GLU A 66 -23.62 -10.59 6.49
C GLU A 66 -22.42 -9.74 6.10
N LYS A 67 -22.16 -9.63 4.81
CA LYS A 67 -20.89 -9.13 4.33
C LYS A 67 -21.07 -8.12 3.20
N ASN A 68 -21.41 -6.89 3.59
CA ASN A 68 -21.16 -5.76 2.70
C ASN A 68 -19.70 -5.33 2.87
N ILE A 69 -18.84 -5.81 1.97
CA ILE A 69 -17.39 -5.53 1.99
C ILE A 69 -17.12 -4.05 1.85
N GLN A 70 -17.86 -3.35 0.99
CA GLN A 70 -17.67 -1.92 0.77
C GLN A 70 -17.97 -1.13 2.05
N ASP A 71 -19.07 -1.42 2.75
CA ASP A 71 -19.44 -0.69 3.95
C ASP A 71 -18.42 -0.88 5.07
N ILE A 72 -17.89 -2.09 5.26
CA ILE A 72 -16.90 -2.31 6.31
C ILE A 72 -15.56 -1.67 6.00
N VAL A 73 -15.13 -1.69 4.74
CA VAL A 73 -13.90 -1.01 4.32
C VAL A 73 -14.06 0.50 4.51
N HIS A 74 -15.18 1.09 4.08
CA HIS A 74 -15.45 2.52 4.25
C HIS A 74 -15.50 2.91 5.73
N LYS A 75 -16.18 2.11 6.57
CA LYS A 75 -16.21 2.33 8.02
C LYS A 75 -14.81 2.28 8.64
N ALA A 76 -13.99 1.31 8.24
CA ALA A 76 -12.64 1.17 8.75
C ALA A 76 -11.74 2.34 8.34
N LEU A 77 -11.84 2.79 7.07
CA LEU A 77 -11.13 3.97 6.57
C LEU A 77 -11.56 5.25 7.30
N GLN A 78 -12.85 5.45 7.51
CA GLN A 78 -13.36 6.60 8.23
C GLN A 78 -12.87 6.60 9.68
N GLU A 79 -12.93 5.45 10.39
CA GLU A 79 -12.45 5.36 11.77
C GLU A 79 -10.93 5.62 11.87
N ALA A 80 -10.14 5.12 10.91
CA ALA A 80 -8.71 5.39 10.86
C ALA A 80 -8.44 6.90 10.63
N ASN A 81 -9.16 7.51 9.69
CA ASN A 81 -9.05 8.93 9.40
C ASN A 81 -9.40 9.80 10.62
N ASP A 82 -10.51 9.49 11.30
CA ASP A 82 -10.95 10.24 12.46
C ASP A 82 -9.94 10.16 13.61
N LYS A 83 -9.33 9.00 13.84
CA LYS A 83 -8.27 8.82 14.84
C LYS A 83 -7.03 9.64 14.50
N ILE A 84 -6.61 9.65 13.22
CA ILE A 84 -5.47 10.47 12.78
C ILE A 84 -5.78 11.96 13.00
N ILE A 85 -6.96 12.42 12.61
CA ILE A 85 -7.38 13.82 12.83
C ILE A 85 -7.39 14.17 14.33
N LEU A 86 -7.92 13.28 15.18
CA LEU A 86 -7.97 13.51 16.63
C LEU A 86 -6.57 13.71 17.23
N VAL A 87 -5.60 12.89 16.83
CA VAL A 87 -4.21 13.03 17.26
C VAL A 87 -3.61 14.33 16.71
N ARG A 88 -3.82 14.62 15.43
CA ARG A 88 -3.31 15.84 14.76
C ARG A 88 -3.76 17.14 15.44
N ILE A 89 -5.00 17.22 15.91
CA ILE A 89 -5.51 18.42 16.59
C ILE A 89 -5.10 18.51 18.04
N SER A 90 -4.64 17.42 18.65
CA SER A 90 -4.18 17.40 20.04
C SER A 90 -2.74 17.87 20.23
N ASP A 91 -1.93 17.88 19.15
CA ASP A 91 -0.54 18.27 19.19
C ASP A 91 -0.17 19.09 17.94
N ILE A 92 0.29 20.30 18.11
CA ILE A 92 0.66 21.22 17.04
C ILE A 92 1.86 20.71 16.23
N GLU A 93 2.76 19.94 16.84
CA GLU A 93 3.90 19.33 16.15
C GLU A 93 3.46 18.24 15.15
N LEU A 94 2.28 17.68 15.34
CA LEU A 94 1.67 16.67 14.49
C LEU A 94 0.66 17.24 13.49
N SER A 95 0.57 18.58 13.36
CA SER A 95 -0.45 19.26 12.55
C SER A 95 -0.49 18.86 11.08
N ASN A 96 0.61 18.34 10.54
CA ASN A 96 0.74 17.90 9.14
C ASN A 96 0.72 16.36 8.96
N MET A 97 0.47 15.61 10.05
CA MET A 97 0.48 14.16 9.97
C MET A 97 -0.64 13.61 9.06
N ALA A 98 -0.26 12.73 8.17
CA ALA A 98 -1.15 12.06 7.24
C ALA A 98 -0.48 10.74 6.77
N THR A 99 -1.20 9.92 6.02
CA THR A 99 -0.64 8.69 5.46
C THR A 99 -1.42 8.23 4.25
N THR A 100 -0.72 7.60 3.30
CA THR A 100 -1.35 6.77 2.28
C THR A 100 -1.94 5.52 2.91
N VAL A 101 -2.67 4.75 2.16
CA VAL A 101 -3.06 3.40 2.53
C VAL A 101 -3.33 2.54 1.29
N VAL A 102 -2.84 1.32 1.30
CA VAL A 102 -3.29 0.23 0.43
C VAL A 102 -3.73 -0.91 1.32
N LEU A 103 -4.96 -1.36 1.13
CA LEU A 103 -5.50 -2.52 1.82
C LEU A 103 -5.88 -3.60 0.82
N SER A 104 -5.69 -4.84 1.20
CA SER A 104 -6.24 -6.00 0.50
C SER A 104 -6.73 -7.04 1.49
N MET A 105 -7.82 -7.73 1.12
CA MET A 105 -8.39 -8.79 1.93
C MET A 105 -8.96 -9.90 1.05
N PHE A 106 -8.74 -11.14 1.45
CA PHE A 106 -9.35 -12.30 0.81
C PHE A 106 -10.67 -12.66 1.47
N PHE A 107 -11.70 -12.78 0.66
CA PHE A 107 -13.00 -13.25 1.10
C PHE A 107 -13.64 -14.12 0.04
N ASN A 108 -13.97 -15.39 0.38
CA ASN A 108 -14.52 -16.39 -0.54
C ASN A 108 -13.69 -16.51 -1.84
N ASP A 109 -12.38 -16.66 -1.70
CA ASP A 109 -11.40 -16.79 -2.80
C ASP A 109 -11.31 -15.57 -3.75
N ILE A 110 -11.94 -14.46 -3.39
CA ILE A 110 -11.86 -13.19 -4.10
C ILE A 110 -10.98 -12.24 -3.31
N LEU A 111 -10.05 -11.60 -4.00
CA LEU A 111 -9.29 -10.47 -3.47
C LEU A 111 -10.12 -9.19 -3.59
N TYR A 112 -10.41 -8.56 -2.46
CA TYR A 112 -10.91 -7.18 -2.41
C TYR A 112 -9.76 -6.25 -2.05
N TYR A 113 -9.68 -5.11 -2.72
CA TYR A 113 -8.65 -4.12 -2.49
C TYR A 113 -9.17 -2.69 -2.63
N SER A 114 -8.51 -1.78 -1.95
CA SER A 114 -8.80 -0.36 -2.00
C SER A 114 -7.55 0.44 -1.60
N HIS A 115 -7.47 1.71 -2.01
CA HIS A 115 -6.31 2.54 -1.70
C HIS A 115 -6.66 4.03 -1.62
N LEU A 116 -5.80 4.78 -0.96
CA LEU A 116 -5.69 6.25 -0.98
C LEU A 116 -4.20 6.58 -1.04
N GLY A 117 -3.80 7.35 -2.01
CA GLY A 117 -2.41 7.75 -2.21
C GLY A 117 -1.74 7.09 -3.40
N ASP A 118 -0.42 7.06 -3.37
CA ASP A 118 0.49 6.58 -4.42
C ASP A 118 1.27 5.32 -4.06
N SER A 119 1.01 4.75 -2.88
CA SER A 119 1.37 3.35 -2.58
C SER A 119 0.55 2.43 -3.48
N ARG A 120 1.16 1.34 -3.94
CA ARG A 120 0.58 0.54 -5.03
C ARG A 120 0.32 -0.91 -4.64
N ALA A 121 -0.68 -1.51 -5.32
CA ALA A 121 -0.89 -2.94 -5.38
C ALA A 121 -0.74 -3.45 -6.82
N TYR A 122 -0.06 -4.58 -6.97
CA TYR A 122 0.11 -5.29 -8.24
C TYR A 122 -0.38 -6.72 -8.11
N LEU A 123 -0.91 -7.25 -9.21
CA LEU A 123 -1.20 -8.67 -9.39
C LEU A 123 -0.19 -9.26 -10.37
N TYR A 124 0.65 -10.17 -9.88
CA TYR A 124 1.45 -11.03 -10.72
C TYR A 124 0.67 -12.28 -11.09
N LYS A 125 0.48 -12.49 -12.37
CA LYS A 125 -0.13 -13.69 -12.93
C LYS A 125 0.92 -14.75 -13.22
N ARG A 126 0.61 -16.01 -12.90
CA ARG A 126 1.47 -17.18 -13.15
C ARG A 126 2.05 -17.23 -14.56
N GLU A 127 1.31 -16.78 -15.58
CA GLU A 127 1.80 -16.68 -16.96
C GLU A 127 2.87 -15.60 -17.17
N GLY A 128 3.25 -14.87 -16.12
CA GLY A 128 4.36 -13.93 -16.12
C GLY A 128 3.98 -12.52 -16.53
N LYS A 129 2.78 -12.07 -16.21
CA LYS A 129 2.34 -10.68 -16.33
C LYS A 129 2.29 -10.02 -14.96
N LEU A 130 2.68 -8.74 -14.89
CA LEU A 130 2.46 -7.86 -13.76
C LEU A 130 1.39 -6.84 -14.14
N ILE A 131 0.36 -6.70 -13.33
CA ILE A 131 -0.78 -5.80 -13.57
C ILE A 131 -0.87 -4.88 -12.36
N GLN A 132 -0.75 -3.57 -12.55
CA GLN A 132 -1.03 -2.61 -11.49
C GLN A 132 -2.54 -2.56 -11.23
N LEU A 133 -2.93 -2.81 -9.99
CA LEU A 133 -4.33 -2.84 -9.55
C LEU A 133 -4.84 -1.46 -9.13
N THR A 134 -3.96 -0.65 -8.55
CA THR A 134 -4.23 0.70 -8.07
C THR A 134 -3.87 1.75 -9.11
N THR A 135 -4.47 2.93 -9.04
CA THR A 135 -4.07 4.10 -9.82
C THR A 135 -3.70 5.20 -8.85
N ASP A 136 -2.48 5.69 -8.92
CA ASP A 136 -1.96 6.67 -7.96
C ASP A 136 -2.88 7.88 -7.81
N ASP A 137 -3.22 8.22 -6.58
CA ASP A 137 -3.89 9.48 -6.23
C ASP A 137 -2.82 10.57 -6.03
N SER A 138 -2.17 10.95 -7.13
CA SER A 138 -1.15 11.99 -7.17
C SER A 138 -1.50 13.11 -8.14
N LEU A 139 -0.96 14.30 -7.88
CA LEU A 139 -1.19 15.47 -8.73
C LEU A 139 -0.76 15.21 -10.18
N VAL A 140 0.38 14.54 -10.37
CA VAL A 140 0.89 14.24 -11.72
C VAL A 140 -0.01 13.25 -12.46
N MET A 141 -0.61 12.28 -11.78
CA MET A 141 -1.59 11.37 -12.37
C MET A 141 -2.87 12.11 -12.77
N GLU A 142 -3.32 13.09 -11.99
CA GLU A 142 -4.43 13.94 -12.38
C GLU A 142 -4.10 14.81 -13.62
N MET A 143 -2.86 15.29 -13.70
CA MET A 143 -2.40 16.04 -14.88
C MET A 143 -2.38 15.17 -16.13
N VAL A 144 -1.96 13.90 -16.03
CA VAL A 144 -2.05 12.93 -17.14
C VAL A 144 -3.50 12.71 -17.56
N LYS A 145 -4.41 12.44 -16.60
CA LYS A 145 -5.84 12.24 -16.89
C LYS A 145 -6.48 13.43 -17.58
N ARG A 146 -5.99 14.66 -17.34
CA ARG A 146 -6.44 15.89 -17.98
C ARG A 146 -5.68 16.21 -19.29
N GLY A 147 -4.73 15.35 -19.70
CA GLY A 147 -3.92 15.56 -20.91
C GLY A 147 -2.92 16.71 -20.82
N MET A 148 -2.56 17.15 -19.60
CA MET A 148 -1.62 18.24 -19.36
C MET A 148 -0.15 17.78 -19.47
N ILE A 149 0.13 16.53 -19.14
CA ILE A 149 1.43 15.88 -19.30
C ILE A 149 1.21 14.46 -19.83
N LYS A 150 2.29 13.81 -20.32
CA LYS A 150 2.26 12.42 -20.78
C LYS A 150 2.62 11.46 -19.67
N GLU A 151 2.27 10.18 -19.80
CA GLU A 151 2.61 9.13 -18.82
C GLU A 151 4.11 8.96 -18.62
N ASP A 152 4.93 9.12 -19.67
CA ASP A 152 6.38 9.00 -19.59
C ASP A 152 7.05 10.12 -18.78
N GLU A 153 6.33 11.23 -18.53
CA GLU A 153 6.80 12.34 -17.70
C GLU A 153 6.52 12.14 -16.18
N LEU A 154 5.64 11.18 -15.81
CA LEU A 154 5.23 10.95 -14.41
C LEU A 154 6.42 10.81 -13.45
N ARG A 155 7.41 9.99 -13.81
CA ARG A 155 8.56 9.67 -12.93
C ARG A 155 9.55 10.80 -12.75
N THR A 156 9.62 11.73 -13.70
CA THR A 156 10.62 12.83 -13.73
C THR A 156 10.04 14.18 -13.36
N HIS A 157 8.72 14.29 -13.26
CA HIS A 157 8.04 15.54 -12.98
C HIS A 157 8.33 16.06 -11.57
N ASN A 158 8.54 17.37 -11.42
CA ASN A 158 8.89 18.00 -10.13
C ASN A 158 7.78 17.87 -9.07
N LEU A 159 6.53 17.68 -9.47
CA LEU A 159 5.37 17.55 -8.58
C LEU A 159 4.96 16.08 -8.36
N ARG A 160 5.81 15.11 -8.70
CA ARG A 160 5.47 13.67 -8.63
C ARG A 160 5.15 13.17 -7.23
N ASN A 161 5.71 13.80 -6.19
CA ASN A 161 5.52 13.41 -4.79
C ASN A 161 4.31 14.09 -4.12
N ILE A 162 3.44 14.78 -4.90
CA ILE A 162 2.25 15.42 -4.33
C ILE A 162 1.08 14.45 -4.39
N VAL A 163 0.73 13.91 -3.23
CA VAL A 163 -0.42 13.03 -3.02
C VAL A 163 -1.70 13.87 -2.90
N THR A 164 -2.78 13.47 -3.57
CA THR A 164 -4.06 14.22 -3.60
C THR A 164 -5.15 13.61 -2.73
N LYS A 165 -5.04 12.29 -2.39
CA LYS A 165 -5.95 11.64 -1.44
C LYS A 165 -5.17 10.83 -0.41
N TYR A 166 -5.52 10.97 0.87
CA TYR A 166 -4.80 10.36 1.99
C TYR A 166 -5.68 10.30 3.24
N LEU A 167 -5.29 9.49 4.21
CA LEU A 167 -5.87 9.50 5.55
C LEU A 167 -5.27 10.62 6.41
N GLY A 168 -6.09 11.24 7.26
CA GLY A 168 -5.79 12.46 8.00
C GLY A 168 -6.37 13.71 7.32
N SER A 169 -7.15 13.55 6.25
CA SER A 169 -7.84 14.64 5.55
C SER A 169 -9.15 15.00 6.23
N SER A 170 -9.44 16.32 6.38
CA SER A 170 -10.77 16.79 6.79
C SER A 170 -11.86 16.53 5.76
N ASP A 171 -11.47 16.42 4.49
CA ASP A 171 -12.35 16.20 3.34
C ASP A 171 -12.09 14.81 2.72
N LEU A 172 -12.16 13.77 3.58
CA LEU A 172 -11.92 12.39 3.14
C LEU A 172 -12.92 11.97 2.06
N VAL A 173 -12.40 11.64 0.89
CA VAL A 173 -13.17 11.00 -0.17
C VAL A 173 -12.94 9.50 -0.06
N LEU A 174 -13.98 8.75 0.30
CA LEU A 174 -13.89 7.30 0.43
C LEU A 174 -13.63 6.66 -0.96
N PRO A 175 -12.61 5.79 -1.07
CA PRO A 175 -12.25 5.18 -2.34
C PRO A 175 -13.21 4.04 -2.73
N GLU A 176 -13.21 3.66 -4.00
CA GLU A 176 -13.84 2.43 -4.46
C GLU A 176 -13.20 1.20 -3.80
N VAL A 177 -14.03 0.19 -3.54
CA VAL A 177 -13.56 -1.14 -3.17
C VAL A 177 -13.67 -2.04 -4.39
N LEU A 178 -12.54 -2.34 -4.98
CA LEU A 178 -12.43 -3.16 -6.17
C LEU A 178 -12.18 -4.62 -5.79
N HIS A 179 -12.39 -5.51 -6.75
CA HIS A 179 -12.12 -6.94 -6.54
C HIS A 179 -11.60 -7.61 -7.80
N CYS A 180 -10.84 -8.68 -7.60
CA CYS A 180 -10.39 -9.53 -8.69
C CYS A 180 -10.18 -10.97 -8.22
N TYR A 181 -10.15 -11.89 -9.17
CA TYR A 181 -9.80 -13.29 -8.92
C TYR A 181 -8.27 -13.46 -8.92
N VAL A 182 -7.77 -14.15 -7.90
CA VAL A 182 -6.36 -14.51 -7.75
C VAL A 182 -6.24 -16.03 -7.90
N GLY A 183 -5.69 -16.47 -9.02
CA GLY A 183 -5.50 -17.88 -9.32
C GLY A 183 -4.41 -18.54 -8.47
N ILE A 184 -4.33 -19.87 -8.58
CA ILE A 184 -3.22 -20.62 -7.95
C ILE A 184 -1.90 -20.19 -8.58
N ASP A 185 -0.88 -20.00 -7.76
CA ASP A 185 0.45 -19.48 -8.09
C ASP A 185 0.48 -18.00 -8.57
N ASP A 186 -0.65 -17.29 -8.57
CA ASP A 186 -0.62 -15.84 -8.68
C ASP A 186 -0.11 -15.22 -7.37
N CYS A 187 0.42 -14.02 -7.41
CA CYS A 187 0.73 -13.28 -6.19
C CYS A 187 0.34 -11.79 -6.26
N ILE A 188 0.00 -11.25 -5.10
CA ILE A 188 -0.25 -9.84 -4.89
C ILE A 188 1.03 -9.23 -4.32
N ILE A 189 1.44 -8.09 -4.84
CA ILE A 189 2.53 -7.28 -4.31
C ILE A 189 1.93 -5.94 -3.88
N ILE A 190 2.10 -5.58 -2.62
CA ILE A 190 1.71 -4.28 -2.07
C ILE A 190 2.99 -3.56 -1.67
N CYS A 191 3.17 -2.31 -2.06
CA CYS A 191 4.39 -1.57 -1.76
C CYS A 191 4.16 -0.08 -1.59
N SER A 192 5.03 0.57 -0.79
CA SER A 192 5.16 2.02 -0.74
C SER A 192 5.86 2.56 -1.99
N ASP A 193 5.82 3.87 -2.16
CA ASP A 193 6.42 4.56 -3.31
C ASP A 193 7.95 4.46 -3.34
N GLY A 194 8.59 4.22 -2.18
CA GLY A 194 10.03 3.96 -2.12
C GLY A 194 10.49 2.76 -2.93
N LEU A 195 9.64 1.75 -3.15
CA LEU A 195 9.94 0.68 -4.10
C LEU A 195 9.85 1.18 -5.54
N THR A 196 8.72 1.78 -5.91
CA THR A 196 8.39 2.14 -7.31
C THR A 196 9.15 3.38 -7.79
N SER A 197 9.65 4.20 -6.89
CA SER A 197 10.60 5.28 -7.19
C SER A 197 11.96 4.74 -7.59
N MET A 198 12.39 3.61 -7.02
CA MET A 198 13.69 2.99 -7.28
C MET A 198 13.68 1.92 -8.37
N LEU A 199 12.57 1.22 -8.56
CA LEU A 199 12.46 0.12 -9.53
C LEU A 199 11.40 0.43 -10.60
N GLU A 200 11.72 0.09 -11.85
CA GLU A 200 10.71 0.03 -12.90
C GLU A 200 9.90 -1.27 -12.80
N GLU A 201 8.67 -1.27 -13.32
CA GLU A 201 7.80 -2.46 -13.30
C GLU A 201 8.46 -3.70 -13.94
N LYS A 202 9.29 -3.50 -14.98
CA LYS A 202 10.05 -4.60 -15.61
C LYS A 202 11.07 -5.23 -14.65
N GLU A 203 11.68 -4.44 -13.75
CA GLU A 203 12.62 -4.94 -12.74
C GLU A 203 11.87 -5.68 -11.63
N ILE A 204 10.73 -5.13 -11.15
CA ILE A 204 9.83 -5.80 -10.21
C ILE A 204 9.40 -7.15 -10.80
N LEU A 205 8.88 -7.16 -12.02
CA LEU A 205 8.47 -8.39 -12.71
C LEU A 205 9.60 -9.41 -12.83
N SER A 206 10.82 -8.96 -13.16
CA SER A 206 11.98 -9.85 -13.30
C SER A 206 12.32 -10.54 -11.98
N ILE A 207 12.29 -9.80 -10.86
CA ILE A 207 12.56 -10.35 -9.52
C ILE A 207 11.46 -11.34 -9.13
N VAL A 208 10.19 -10.96 -9.28
CA VAL A 208 9.08 -11.85 -8.95
C VAL A 208 9.15 -13.17 -9.75
N LYS A 209 9.38 -13.10 -11.06
CA LYS A 209 9.54 -14.31 -11.90
C LYS A 209 10.67 -15.21 -11.44
N ARG A 210 11.81 -14.65 -11.09
CA ARG A 210 12.98 -15.40 -10.64
C ARG A 210 12.72 -16.11 -9.32
N ASP A 211 12.05 -15.43 -8.39
CA ASP A 211 11.99 -15.81 -6.98
C ASP A 211 10.66 -16.46 -6.57
N ILE A 212 9.67 -16.53 -7.47
CA ILE A 212 8.32 -17.04 -7.17
C ILE A 212 8.32 -18.46 -6.56
N SER A 213 9.26 -19.31 -6.98
CA SER A 213 9.42 -20.67 -6.44
C SER A 213 10.08 -20.70 -5.05
N MET A 214 10.82 -19.64 -4.67
CA MET A 214 11.50 -19.52 -3.39
C MET A 214 10.54 -19.01 -2.29
N GLY A 215 9.40 -18.48 -2.69
CA GLY A 215 8.34 -18.02 -1.81
C GLY A 215 8.33 -16.51 -1.59
N PRO A 216 7.23 -15.99 -0.98
CA PRO A 216 6.97 -14.56 -0.91
C PRO A 216 8.01 -13.77 -0.11
N GLN A 217 8.61 -14.35 0.94
CA GLN A 217 9.65 -13.66 1.71
C GLN A 217 10.89 -13.36 0.87
N SER A 218 11.34 -14.32 0.05
CA SER A 218 12.48 -14.12 -0.85
C SER A 218 12.23 -13.00 -1.86
N ILE A 219 10.99 -12.89 -2.36
CA ILE A 219 10.60 -11.80 -3.27
C ILE A 219 10.73 -10.45 -2.54
N CYS A 220 10.18 -10.33 -1.32
CA CYS A 220 10.27 -9.11 -0.52
C CYS A 220 11.72 -8.70 -0.26
N ASP A 221 12.56 -9.66 0.18
CA ASP A 221 13.96 -9.40 0.47
C ASP A 221 14.69 -8.85 -0.75
N ASN A 222 14.54 -9.50 -1.90
CA ASN A 222 15.23 -9.10 -3.12
C ASN A 222 14.69 -7.80 -3.75
N LEU A 223 13.40 -7.50 -3.59
CA LEU A 223 12.83 -6.22 -4.03
C LEU A 223 13.39 -5.06 -3.21
N VAL A 224 13.39 -5.18 -1.88
CA VAL A 224 13.90 -4.14 -0.98
C VAL A 224 15.41 -3.95 -1.16
N ASP A 225 16.18 -5.05 -1.22
CA ASP A 225 17.63 -4.99 -1.43
C ASP A 225 17.97 -4.33 -2.78
N LYS A 226 17.21 -4.65 -3.84
CA LYS A 226 17.41 -4.02 -5.15
C LYS A 226 17.07 -2.52 -5.14
N ALA A 227 16.00 -2.13 -4.45
CA ALA A 227 15.64 -0.72 -4.31
C ALA A 227 16.71 0.06 -3.53
N ASN A 228 17.23 -0.50 -2.44
CA ASN A 228 18.35 0.08 -1.71
C ASN A 228 19.61 0.21 -2.60
N ASN A 229 19.94 -0.82 -3.38
CA ASN A 229 21.08 -0.79 -4.31
C ASN A 229 20.91 0.25 -5.43
N ASN A 230 19.67 0.63 -5.76
CA ASN A 230 19.38 1.68 -6.73
C ASN A 230 19.34 3.10 -6.10
N GLY A 231 19.63 3.22 -4.79
CA GLY A 231 19.75 4.50 -4.10
C GLY A 231 19.06 4.59 -2.76
N GLY A 232 17.97 3.83 -2.53
CA GLY A 232 17.25 3.77 -1.26
C GLY A 232 16.86 5.15 -0.72
N TYR A 233 16.30 6.01 -1.57
CA TYR A 233 16.05 7.43 -1.22
C TYR A 233 14.91 7.62 -0.24
N ASP A 234 14.04 6.63 -0.10
CA ASP A 234 12.88 6.66 0.79
C ASP A 234 12.75 5.39 1.63
N ASN A 235 11.78 5.37 2.54
CA ASN A 235 11.34 4.18 3.23
C ASN A 235 10.77 3.19 2.20
N ILE A 236 11.09 1.90 2.34
CA ILE A 236 10.72 0.87 1.35
C ILE A 236 10.00 -0.25 2.09
N THR A 237 8.72 -0.38 1.86
CA THR A 237 7.92 -1.46 2.44
C THR A 237 7.24 -2.26 1.35
N VAL A 238 7.34 -3.59 1.48
CA VAL A 238 6.76 -4.55 0.53
C VAL A 238 6.07 -5.66 1.29
N ILE A 239 4.86 -6.00 0.86
CA ILE A 239 4.14 -7.21 1.27
C ILE A 239 3.88 -8.03 -0.01
N VAL A 240 4.21 -9.31 0.01
CA VAL A 240 3.90 -10.24 -1.07
C VAL A 240 3.01 -11.35 -0.53
N VAL A 241 1.91 -11.61 -1.22
CA VAL A 241 0.91 -12.61 -0.83
C VAL A 241 0.73 -13.56 -1.99
N GLN A 242 1.12 -14.82 -1.83
CA GLN A 242 1.05 -15.86 -2.86
C GLN A 242 -0.11 -16.82 -2.57
N ASN A 243 -0.98 -17.05 -3.55
CA ASN A 243 -2.03 -18.07 -3.50
C ASN A 243 -1.46 -19.43 -3.96
N LYS A 244 -1.48 -20.43 -3.06
CA LYS A 244 -0.96 -21.78 -3.32
C LYS A 244 -2.02 -22.85 -3.23
#